data_7b2fcb96dd2960110f7bd519413df6a1
#
_entry.id   7b2fcb96dd2960110f7bd519413df6a1
#
_cell.length_a   1.000
_cell.length_b   1.000
_cell.length_c   1.000
_cell.angle_alpha   90.00
_cell.angle_beta   90.00
_cell.angle_gamma   90.00
#
_symmetry.space_group_name_H-M   'P 1'
#
loop_
_entity.id
_entity.type
_entity.pdbx_description
1 polymer ?
#
loop_
_entity_poly.entity_id
_entity_poly.type
_entity_poly.pdbx_seq_one_letter_code
_entity_poly.pdbx_strand_id
1 'polypeptide(L)'
;MAECSLAVSFAPLNQGLMVDHVDGDYLSEHQEAISLDAEDWNISPNIRESHYVNCGDPLPGCDVEIRNEAGDILPERHAGVIFVKGPGIMTGYLGDPVTTQEVLSPDGWLNTGDIGYCIGRSLVIIGREKDLIIINGKNIWPQDLEYLAECLPGVRPGDTSAFSVSNSGGEESAVVVIQCRETDQIKRGQLIEELKPIVYKELGIECFVELIPPRTLPRTSSGKLSRSRAREDFLKRGNWKESSESVLNASSSVSSASL
;
A
#
# COMPACT_ATOMS: atom_id res chain seq x y z
N MET A 1 11.11 -5.44 12.71
CA MET A 1 11.71 -5.97 11.48
C MET A 1 12.70 -7.06 11.87
N ALA A 2 12.61 -8.26 11.27
CA ALA A 2 13.45 -9.39 11.68
C ALA A 2 14.93 -9.15 11.33
N GLU A 3 15.19 -8.56 10.17
CA GLU A 3 16.51 -8.23 9.64
C GLU A 3 17.29 -7.23 10.50
N CYS A 4 16.57 -6.50 11.40
CA CYS A 4 17.14 -5.57 12.36
C CYS A 4 16.98 -6.07 13.81
N SER A 5 17.06 -7.37 14.02
CA SER A 5 16.79 -8.09 15.27
C SER A 5 15.36 -7.91 15.76
N LEU A 6 14.88 -6.70 16.03
CA LEU A 6 13.51 -6.43 16.49
C LEU A 6 12.97 -5.09 15.97
N ALA A 7 13.70 -4.00 16.21
CA ALA A 7 13.22 -2.64 15.97
C ALA A 7 14.30 -1.75 15.37
N VAL A 8 13.86 -0.74 14.62
CA VAL A 8 14.70 0.30 14.00
C VAL A 8 14.50 1.62 14.73
N SER A 9 13.26 1.95 15.06
CA SER A 9 12.87 3.21 15.71
C SER A 9 11.82 2.97 16.79
N PHE A 10 11.68 3.91 17.70
CA PHE A 10 10.63 3.93 18.70
C PHE A 10 10.05 5.33 18.85
N ALA A 11 8.72 5.41 18.95
CA ALA A 11 8.05 6.61 19.39
C ALA A 11 8.44 6.92 20.85
N PRO A 12 8.59 8.21 21.21
CA PRO A 12 8.92 8.59 22.57
C PRO A 12 7.88 8.10 23.58
N LEU A 13 8.35 7.65 24.74
CA LEU A 13 7.45 7.21 25.80
C LEU A 13 6.59 8.38 26.29
N ASN A 14 5.32 8.09 26.58
CA ASN A 14 4.33 9.04 27.14
C ASN A 14 3.89 10.19 26.21
N GLN A 15 4.18 10.14 24.91
CA GLN A 15 3.72 11.16 23.95
C GLN A 15 2.45 10.76 23.19
N GLY A 16 1.98 9.53 23.36
CA GLY A 16 0.84 9.01 22.58
C GLY A 16 1.18 8.75 21.11
N LEU A 17 0.15 8.51 20.30
CA LEU A 17 0.29 8.29 18.87
C LEU A 17 0.45 9.64 18.16
N MET A 18 1.56 9.80 17.45
CA MET A 18 1.77 10.95 16.56
C MET A 18 1.44 10.52 15.14
N VAL A 19 0.60 11.31 14.47
CA VAL A 19 0.15 11.09 13.09
C VAL A 19 0.54 12.32 12.28
N ASP A 20 1.18 12.09 11.14
CA ASP A 20 1.44 13.14 10.16
C ASP A 20 0.28 13.17 9.16
N HIS A 21 -0.30 14.34 8.97
CA HIS A 21 -1.40 14.63 8.07
C HIS A 21 -0.83 15.27 6.81
N VAL A 22 -0.97 14.63 5.67
CA VAL A 22 -0.32 15.10 4.44
C VAL A 22 -1.28 15.11 3.26
N ASP A 23 -0.97 15.93 2.24
CA ASP A 23 -1.62 15.87 0.94
C ASP A 23 -1.24 14.55 0.25
N GLY A 24 -2.18 13.62 0.21
CA GLY A 24 -1.96 12.28 -0.33
C GLY A 24 -1.82 12.23 -1.85
N ASP A 25 -2.43 13.17 -2.57
CA ASP A 25 -2.29 13.26 -4.03
C ASP A 25 -0.93 13.84 -4.39
N TYR A 26 -0.50 14.90 -3.72
CA TYR A 26 0.82 15.48 -3.92
C TYR A 26 1.94 14.48 -3.58
N LEU A 27 1.79 13.75 -2.47
CA LEU A 27 2.74 12.68 -2.10
C LEU A 27 2.81 11.59 -3.16
N SER A 28 1.67 11.18 -3.73
CA SER A 28 1.63 10.14 -4.77
C SER A 28 2.28 10.58 -6.08
N GLU A 29 2.14 11.85 -6.46
CA GLU A 29 2.63 12.40 -7.72
C GLU A 29 4.09 12.88 -7.65
N HIS A 30 4.48 13.51 -6.52
CA HIS A 30 5.76 14.19 -6.37
C HIS A 30 6.72 13.52 -5.39
N GLN A 31 6.26 12.48 -4.69
CA GLN A 31 7.03 11.79 -3.64
C GLN A 31 7.48 12.74 -2.50
N GLU A 32 6.73 13.81 -2.25
CA GLU A 32 6.98 14.77 -1.20
C GLU A 32 5.77 14.89 -0.27
N ALA A 33 5.98 14.74 1.03
CA ALA A 33 4.95 14.78 2.07
C ALA A 33 4.71 16.22 2.53
N ILE A 34 3.77 16.91 1.87
CA ILE A 34 3.35 18.24 2.30
C ILE A 34 2.43 18.11 3.52
N SER A 35 2.83 18.70 4.64
CA SER A 35 2.02 18.69 5.87
C SER A 35 0.78 19.54 5.70
N LEU A 36 -0.36 19.01 6.15
CA LEU A 36 -1.62 19.73 6.23
C LEU A 36 -1.82 20.20 7.67
N ASP A 37 -1.61 21.47 7.92
CA ASP A 37 -1.96 22.09 9.20
C ASP A 37 -3.48 22.35 9.28
N ALA A 38 -4.02 22.46 10.49
CA ALA A 38 -5.46 22.64 10.71
C ALA A 38 -6.04 23.90 10.04
N GLU A 39 -5.20 24.85 9.62
CA GLU A 39 -5.59 26.06 8.89
C GLU A 39 -5.74 25.81 7.39
N ASP A 40 -5.09 24.79 6.83
CA ASP A 40 -5.09 24.48 5.40
C ASP A 40 -6.41 23.86 4.93
N TRP A 41 -7.21 23.29 5.83
CA TRP A 41 -8.56 22.77 5.57
C TRP A 41 -9.52 23.79 4.93
N ASN A 42 -9.29 25.08 5.14
CA ASN A 42 -10.11 26.15 4.59
C ASN A 42 -9.69 26.61 3.19
N ILE A 43 -8.55 26.13 2.68
CA ILE A 43 -7.92 26.69 1.46
C ILE A 43 -8.23 25.85 0.22
N SER A 44 -8.49 24.54 0.35
CA SER A 44 -8.77 23.71 -0.82
C SER A 44 -9.71 22.54 -0.50
N PRO A 45 -10.99 22.60 -0.90
CA PRO A 45 -11.98 21.56 -0.59
C PRO A 45 -11.75 20.22 -1.32
N ASN A 46 -10.69 20.09 -2.10
CA ASN A 46 -10.40 18.93 -2.94
C ASN A 46 -9.08 18.21 -2.58
N ILE A 47 -8.45 18.51 -1.46
CA ILE A 47 -7.23 17.82 -1.03
C ILE A 47 -7.61 16.45 -0.44
N ARG A 48 -7.00 15.38 -0.95
CA ARG A 48 -7.10 14.06 -0.34
C ARG A 48 -6.11 13.95 0.81
N GLU A 49 -6.62 14.03 2.03
CA GLU A 49 -5.81 13.86 3.22
C GLU A 49 -5.39 12.39 3.41
N SER A 50 -4.11 12.17 3.64
CA SER A 50 -3.55 10.88 4.05
C SER A 50 -2.90 10.98 5.42
N HIS A 51 -3.01 9.91 6.20
CA HIS A 51 -2.56 9.84 7.59
C HIS A 51 -1.48 8.79 7.74
N TYR A 52 -0.29 9.20 8.19
CA TYR A 52 0.82 8.28 8.43
C TYR A 52 1.30 8.36 9.86
N VAL A 53 1.51 7.18 10.47
CA VAL A 53 1.99 7.11 11.85
C VAL A 53 3.48 7.42 11.89
N ASN A 54 3.86 8.36 12.76
CA ASN A 54 5.25 8.62 13.08
C ASN A 54 5.78 7.51 14.00
N CYS A 55 6.75 6.74 13.50
CA CYS A 55 7.34 5.60 14.19
C CYS A 55 8.45 5.99 15.17
N GLY A 56 8.71 7.29 15.33
CA GLY A 56 9.71 7.84 16.24
C GLY A 56 11.13 7.79 15.72
N ASP A 57 12.08 8.14 16.59
CA ASP A 57 13.49 8.27 16.26
C ASP A 57 14.19 6.91 16.16
N PRO A 58 15.22 6.78 15.31
CA PRO A 58 16.06 5.60 15.27
C PRO A 58 16.68 5.29 16.64
N LEU A 59 16.83 4.00 16.92
CA LEU A 59 17.49 3.52 18.11
C LEU A 59 18.95 4.02 18.19
N PRO A 60 19.51 4.22 19.39
CA PRO A 60 20.92 4.55 19.54
C PRO A 60 21.84 3.59 18.79
N GLY A 61 22.69 4.13 17.92
CA GLY A 61 23.60 3.35 17.07
C GLY A 61 22.97 2.81 15.78
N CYS A 62 21.69 3.13 15.52
CA CYS A 62 21.07 2.90 14.22
C CYS A 62 21.03 4.21 13.42
N ASP A 63 21.51 4.13 12.17
CA ASP A 63 21.40 5.19 11.18
C ASP A 63 20.28 4.82 10.21
N VAL A 64 19.49 5.81 9.80
CA VAL A 64 18.41 5.67 8.81
C VAL A 64 18.64 6.69 7.72
N GLU A 65 18.56 6.26 6.48
CA GLU A 65 18.58 7.10 5.30
C GLU A 65 17.36 6.79 4.42
N ILE A 66 16.80 7.82 3.81
CA ILE A 66 15.80 7.68 2.76
C ILE A 66 16.51 7.92 1.43
N ARG A 67 16.40 6.97 0.51
CA ARG A 67 17.12 7.05 -0.79
C ARG A 67 16.16 6.92 -1.97
N ASN A 68 16.52 7.62 -3.06
CA ASN A 68 15.84 7.45 -4.34
C ASN A 68 16.34 6.19 -5.08
N GLU A 69 15.81 5.92 -6.27
CA GLU A 69 16.23 4.79 -7.12
C GLU A 69 17.70 4.88 -7.58
N ALA A 70 18.27 6.09 -7.67
CA ALA A 70 19.68 6.29 -8.00
C ALA A 70 20.63 6.05 -6.81
N GLY A 71 20.06 5.88 -5.58
CA GLY A 71 20.80 5.69 -4.34
C GLY A 71 21.19 7.00 -3.63
N ASP A 72 20.74 8.16 -4.13
CA ASP A 72 20.98 9.45 -3.49
C ASP A 72 20.10 9.61 -2.25
N ILE A 73 20.67 10.22 -1.20
CA ILE A 73 19.95 10.50 0.05
C ILE A 73 18.99 11.65 -0.22
N LEU A 74 17.72 11.41 0.14
CA LEU A 74 16.65 12.38 0.00
C LEU A 74 16.57 13.31 1.22
N PRO A 75 16.13 14.57 1.01
CA PRO A 75 15.90 15.49 2.11
C PRO A 75 14.68 15.10 2.94
N GLU A 76 14.49 15.82 4.05
CA GLU A 76 13.31 15.68 4.91
C GLU A 76 12.01 15.77 4.10
N ARG A 77 11.00 14.97 4.51
CA ARG A 77 9.68 14.86 3.89
C ARG A 77 9.63 14.34 2.44
N HIS A 78 10.76 13.93 1.88
CA HIS A 78 10.78 13.26 0.58
C HIS A 78 10.72 11.74 0.78
N ALA A 79 9.75 11.12 0.10
CA ALA A 79 9.51 9.69 0.17
C ALA A 79 10.47 8.90 -0.71
N GLY A 80 11.05 7.86 -0.16
CA GLY A 80 11.95 6.95 -0.85
C GLY A 80 12.13 5.65 -0.09
N VAL A 81 13.02 4.81 -0.55
CA VAL A 81 13.35 3.53 0.10
C VAL A 81 14.10 3.79 1.40
N ILE A 82 13.66 3.12 2.45
CA ILE A 82 14.28 3.22 3.78
C ILE A 82 15.49 2.29 3.83
N PHE A 83 16.66 2.87 4.06
CA PHE A 83 17.90 2.16 4.35
C PHE A 83 18.27 2.28 5.82
N VAL A 84 18.74 1.18 6.40
CA VAL A 84 19.10 1.11 7.82
C VAL A 84 20.50 0.53 7.98
N LYS A 85 21.29 1.13 8.88
CA LYS A 85 22.60 0.63 9.28
C LYS A 85 22.71 0.63 10.80
N GLY A 86 23.30 -0.40 11.38
CA GLY A 86 23.48 -0.48 12.82
C GLY A 86 23.90 -1.85 13.32
N PRO A 87 24.19 -2.00 14.61
CA PRO A 87 24.72 -3.24 15.19
C PRO A 87 23.68 -4.39 15.22
N GLY A 88 22.39 -4.07 15.08
CA GLY A 88 21.30 -5.06 15.04
C GLY A 88 20.99 -5.62 13.66
N ILE A 89 21.68 -5.16 12.60
CA ILE A 89 21.46 -5.63 11.24
C ILE A 89 21.95 -7.08 11.10
N MET A 90 21.18 -7.90 10.40
CA MET A 90 21.53 -9.28 10.08
C MET A 90 22.84 -9.35 9.29
N THR A 91 23.53 -10.47 9.39
CA THR A 91 24.71 -10.78 8.56
C THR A 91 24.32 -11.35 7.19
N GLY A 92 23.08 -11.76 7.02
CA GLY A 92 22.52 -12.28 5.78
C GLY A 92 21.41 -13.30 6.01
N TYR A 93 20.76 -13.69 4.92
CA TYR A 93 19.77 -14.78 4.90
C TYR A 93 20.46 -16.14 4.88
N LEU A 94 20.02 -17.04 5.73
CA LEU A 94 20.62 -18.39 5.85
C LEU A 94 20.44 -19.18 4.55
N GLY A 95 21.59 -19.54 3.93
CA GLY A 95 21.60 -20.33 2.70
C GLY A 95 21.20 -19.58 1.44
N ASP A 96 20.99 -18.26 1.52
CA ASP A 96 20.60 -17.42 0.39
C ASP A 96 21.54 -16.19 0.25
N PRO A 97 22.75 -16.39 -0.28
CA PRO A 97 23.71 -15.31 -0.48
C PRO A 97 23.28 -14.33 -1.58
N VAL A 98 22.47 -14.77 -2.54
CA VAL A 98 22.02 -13.93 -3.66
C VAL A 98 21.08 -12.85 -3.12
N THR A 99 19.98 -13.22 -2.48
CA THR A 99 19.05 -12.25 -1.86
C THR A 99 19.76 -11.40 -0.79
N THR A 100 20.76 -11.98 -0.09
CA THR A 100 21.55 -11.20 0.87
C THR A 100 22.30 -10.05 0.19
N GLN A 101 22.96 -10.30 -0.93
CA GLN A 101 23.71 -9.27 -1.68
C GLN A 101 22.80 -8.22 -2.31
N GLU A 102 21.55 -8.57 -2.65
CA GLU A 102 20.57 -7.63 -3.18
C GLU A 102 20.11 -6.60 -2.13
N VAL A 103 20.01 -7.00 -0.87
CA VAL A 103 19.45 -6.14 0.19
C VAL A 103 20.49 -5.56 1.14
N LEU A 104 21.66 -6.19 1.28
CA LEU A 104 22.69 -5.77 2.22
C LEU A 104 23.96 -5.33 1.47
N SER A 105 24.24 -4.03 1.51
CA SER A 105 25.41 -3.45 0.87
C SER A 105 26.72 -3.82 1.60
N PRO A 106 27.87 -3.81 0.90
CA PRO A 106 29.18 -4.14 1.50
C PRO A 106 29.57 -3.22 2.66
N ASP A 107 29.09 -1.99 2.70
CA ASP A 107 29.33 -1.01 3.76
C ASP A 107 28.31 -1.09 4.90
N GLY A 108 27.43 -2.11 4.87
CA GLY A 108 26.53 -2.47 5.97
C GLY A 108 25.18 -1.78 5.99
N TRP A 109 24.75 -1.15 4.91
CA TRP A 109 23.40 -0.65 4.75
C TRP A 109 22.44 -1.75 4.29
N LEU A 110 21.33 -1.89 4.99
CA LEU A 110 20.23 -2.78 4.64
C LEU A 110 19.16 -1.99 3.90
N ASN A 111 18.85 -2.38 2.66
CA ASN A 111 17.63 -1.99 1.97
C ASN A 111 16.46 -2.74 2.59
N THR A 112 15.53 -2.01 3.21
CA THR A 112 14.39 -2.62 3.91
C THR A 112 13.26 -3.04 2.97
N GLY A 113 13.20 -2.47 1.77
CA GLY A 113 12.09 -2.56 0.83
C GLY A 113 10.82 -1.87 1.35
N ASP A 114 10.91 -1.12 2.45
CA ASP A 114 9.83 -0.25 2.93
C ASP A 114 10.07 1.17 2.40
N ILE A 115 9.00 1.88 2.04
CA ILE A 115 9.00 3.27 1.59
C ILE A 115 8.56 4.16 2.75
N GLY A 116 9.24 5.29 2.90
CA GLY A 116 8.92 6.27 3.93
C GLY A 116 9.68 7.56 3.77
N TYR A 117 9.57 8.43 4.73
CA TYR A 117 10.28 9.71 4.81
C TYR A 117 10.63 10.03 6.27
N CYS A 118 11.49 11.03 6.46
CA CYS A 118 11.83 11.52 7.80
C CYS A 118 11.15 12.86 8.09
N ILE A 119 10.79 13.09 9.35
CA ILE A 119 10.43 14.40 9.92
C ILE A 119 11.47 14.68 11.02
N GLY A 120 12.42 15.56 10.74
CA GLY A 120 13.61 15.68 11.55
C GLY A 120 14.35 14.34 11.62
N ARG A 121 14.40 13.73 12.81
CA ARG A 121 14.98 12.40 12.99
C ARG A 121 13.95 11.26 12.96
N SER A 122 12.69 11.58 13.12
CA SER A 122 11.63 10.58 13.26
C SER A 122 11.26 9.98 11.91
N LEU A 123 11.06 8.66 11.89
CA LEU A 123 10.74 7.87 10.71
C LEU A 123 9.22 7.76 10.53
N VAL A 124 8.75 8.02 9.34
CA VAL A 124 7.37 7.78 8.91
C VAL A 124 7.38 6.72 7.81
N ILE A 125 6.58 5.67 7.95
CA ILE A 125 6.48 4.57 6.97
C ILE A 125 5.19 4.72 6.19
N ILE A 126 5.29 4.76 4.85
CA ILE A 126 4.16 4.85 3.93
C ILE A 126 3.69 3.44 3.55
N GLY A 127 4.60 2.57 3.13
CA GLY A 127 4.25 1.23 2.65
C GLY A 127 5.45 0.41 2.24
N ARG A 128 5.20 -0.63 1.43
CA ARG A 128 6.25 -1.46 0.83
C ARG A 128 6.39 -1.19 -0.65
N GLU A 129 7.63 -1.06 -1.12
CA GLU A 129 7.95 -0.83 -2.53
C GLU A 129 7.26 -1.84 -3.47
N LYS A 130 7.39 -3.12 -3.17
CA LYS A 130 6.80 -4.21 -3.98
C LYS A 130 5.27 -4.38 -3.83
N ASP A 131 4.65 -3.69 -2.89
CA ASP A 131 3.20 -3.70 -2.73
C ASP A 131 2.56 -2.50 -3.46
N LEU A 132 3.35 -1.51 -3.91
CA LEU A 132 2.87 -0.33 -4.62
C LEU A 132 2.13 -0.74 -5.89
N ILE A 133 0.93 -0.20 -6.05
CA ILE A 133 0.07 -0.40 -7.23
C ILE A 133 0.28 0.79 -8.15
N ILE A 134 0.64 0.53 -9.42
CA ILE A 134 0.86 1.59 -10.42
C ILE A 134 -0.19 1.43 -11.50
N ILE A 135 -1.13 2.38 -11.58
CA ILE A 135 -2.20 2.38 -12.59
C ILE A 135 -2.16 3.72 -13.33
N ASN A 136 -2.03 3.66 -14.65
CA ASN A 136 -1.95 4.84 -15.52
C ASN A 136 -0.87 5.85 -15.08
N GLY A 137 0.26 5.35 -14.54
CA GLY A 137 1.35 6.17 -14.02
C GLY A 137 1.10 6.78 -12.63
N LYS A 138 -0.02 6.46 -11.99
CA LYS A 138 -0.37 6.92 -10.65
C LYS A 138 0.04 5.88 -9.60
N ASN A 139 0.74 6.31 -8.58
CA ASN A 139 1.11 5.50 -7.43
C ASN A 139 -0.05 5.39 -6.45
N ILE A 140 -0.54 4.17 -6.21
CA ILE A 140 -1.65 3.88 -5.29
C ILE A 140 -1.15 2.95 -4.19
N TRP A 141 -1.31 3.36 -2.97
CA TRP A 141 -0.98 2.50 -1.84
C TRP A 141 -2.12 1.51 -1.57
N PRO A 142 -1.84 0.20 -1.43
CA PRO A 142 -2.86 -0.79 -1.09
C PRO A 142 -3.67 -0.43 0.14
N GLN A 143 -3.04 0.22 1.12
CA GLN A 143 -3.67 0.63 2.37
C GLN A 143 -4.78 1.66 2.14
N ASP A 144 -4.67 2.53 1.14
CA ASP A 144 -5.71 3.50 0.80
C ASP A 144 -6.96 2.78 0.30
N LEU A 145 -6.80 1.79 -0.59
CA LEU A 145 -7.89 0.95 -1.07
C LEU A 145 -8.52 0.11 0.05
N GLU A 146 -7.69 -0.49 0.90
CA GLU A 146 -8.11 -1.27 2.06
C GLU A 146 -8.93 -0.40 3.02
N TYR A 147 -8.45 0.79 3.33
CA TYR A 147 -9.14 1.75 4.20
C TYR A 147 -10.51 2.15 3.65
N LEU A 148 -10.59 2.52 2.37
CA LEU A 148 -11.87 2.87 1.73
C LEU A 148 -12.89 1.73 1.82
N ALA A 149 -12.44 0.49 1.61
CA ALA A 149 -13.29 -0.68 1.76
C ALA A 149 -13.72 -0.93 3.21
N GLU A 150 -12.83 -0.70 4.17
CA GLU A 150 -13.09 -0.87 5.61
C GLU A 150 -14.02 0.20 6.19
N CYS A 151 -14.18 1.35 5.51
CA CYS A 151 -15.17 2.36 5.86
C CYS A 151 -16.61 1.93 5.52
N LEU A 152 -16.81 0.89 4.70
CA LEU A 152 -18.13 0.43 4.33
C LEU A 152 -18.83 -0.34 5.47
N PRO A 153 -20.14 -0.17 5.63
CA PRO A 153 -20.91 -0.91 6.62
C PRO A 153 -20.76 -2.44 6.45
N GLY A 154 -20.41 -3.14 7.52
CA GLY A 154 -20.28 -4.60 7.53
C GLY A 154 -18.89 -5.13 7.17
N VAL A 155 -17.98 -4.30 6.71
CA VAL A 155 -16.56 -4.62 6.56
C VAL A 155 -15.82 -4.29 7.86
N ARG A 156 -14.90 -5.14 8.28
CA ARG A 156 -14.13 -4.93 9.52
C ARG A 156 -12.68 -4.60 9.20
N PRO A 157 -12.01 -3.81 10.01
CA PRO A 157 -10.57 -3.60 9.90
C PRO A 157 -9.80 -4.93 9.85
N GLY A 158 -8.92 -5.07 8.85
CA GLY A 158 -8.14 -6.28 8.60
C GLY A 158 -8.90 -7.43 7.91
N ASP A 159 -10.11 -7.18 7.39
CA ASP A 159 -10.87 -8.11 6.55
C ASP A 159 -10.70 -7.81 5.05
N THR A 160 -9.81 -6.88 4.68
CA THR A 160 -9.55 -6.45 3.31
C THR A 160 -8.10 -6.68 2.90
N SER A 161 -7.87 -6.87 1.63
CA SER A 161 -6.53 -6.91 1.04
C SER A 161 -6.57 -6.35 -0.38
N ALA A 162 -5.72 -5.38 -0.68
CA ALA A 162 -5.62 -4.79 -2.02
C ALA A 162 -4.26 -5.09 -2.65
N PHE A 163 -4.25 -5.26 -3.97
CA PHE A 163 -3.06 -5.53 -4.78
C PHE A 163 -3.37 -5.28 -6.26
N SER A 164 -2.34 -5.24 -7.10
CA SER A 164 -2.53 -5.20 -8.55
C SER A 164 -2.45 -6.58 -9.18
N VAL A 165 -3.12 -6.73 -10.32
CA VAL A 165 -2.96 -7.85 -11.25
C VAL A 165 -2.79 -7.31 -12.65
N SER A 166 -1.94 -7.95 -13.45
CA SER A 166 -1.75 -7.60 -14.86
C SER A 166 -2.60 -8.53 -15.74
N ASN A 167 -3.31 -7.96 -16.70
CA ASN A 167 -4.00 -8.73 -17.72
C ASN A 167 -3.02 -9.24 -18.78
N SER A 168 -3.51 -10.02 -19.75
CA SER A 168 -2.70 -10.56 -20.85
C SER A 168 -2.12 -9.48 -21.78
N GLY A 169 -2.63 -8.26 -21.72
CA GLY A 169 -2.13 -7.08 -22.45
C GLY A 169 -1.07 -6.29 -21.70
N GLY A 170 -0.76 -6.66 -20.44
CA GLY A 170 0.20 -5.95 -19.58
C GLY A 170 -0.38 -4.75 -18.85
N GLU A 171 -1.69 -4.50 -18.97
CA GLU A 171 -2.36 -3.44 -18.21
C GLU A 171 -2.58 -3.88 -16.76
N GLU A 172 -2.23 -3.03 -15.81
CA GLU A 172 -2.47 -3.29 -14.40
C GLU A 172 -3.88 -2.85 -13.98
N SER A 173 -4.48 -3.68 -13.14
CA SER A 173 -5.79 -3.41 -12.53
C SER A 173 -5.70 -3.57 -11.02
N ALA A 174 -6.29 -2.64 -10.27
CA ALA A 174 -6.43 -2.76 -8.85
C ALA A 174 -7.48 -3.81 -8.49
N VAL A 175 -7.18 -4.62 -7.50
CA VAL A 175 -8.10 -5.62 -6.95
C VAL A 175 -8.24 -5.39 -5.46
N VAL A 176 -9.48 -5.37 -4.98
CA VAL A 176 -9.80 -5.32 -3.55
C VAL A 176 -10.55 -6.59 -3.18
N VAL A 177 -9.94 -7.42 -2.35
CA VAL A 177 -10.55 -8.65 -1.83
C VAL A 177 -11.07 -8.39 -0.42
N ILE A 178 -12.36 -8.67 -0.18
CA ILE A 178 -13.05 -8.38 1.08
C ILE A 178 -13.60 -9.67 1.68
N GLN A 179 -13.29 -9.97 2.92
CA GLN A 179 -13.96 -11.01 3.70
C GLN A 179 -15.37 -10.57 4.07
N CYS A 180 -16.36 -11.14 3.41
CA CYS A 180 -17.75 -10.78 3.60
C CYS A 180 -18.53 -11.87 4.36
N ARG A 181 -19.24 -11.46 5.40
CA ARG A 181 -20.09 -12.35 6.23
C ARG A 181 -21.53 -12.37 5.74
N GLU A 182 -21.89 -11.44 4.87
CA GLU A 182 -23.24 -11.39 4.29
C GLU A 182 -23.43 -12.57 3.32
N THR A 183 -24.57 -13.23 3.44
CA THR A 183 -24.95 -14.38 2.59
C THR A 183 -25.96 -14.00 1.51
N ASP A 184 -26.68 -12.89 1.70
CA ASP A 184 -27.63 -12.37 0.73
C ASP A 184 -26.90 -11.81 -0.50
N GLN A 185 -27.18 -12.38 -1.67
CA GLN A 185 -26.51 -12.00 -2.93
C GLN A 185 -26.79 -10.55 -3.35
N ILE A 186 -27.98 -10.03 -3.02
CA ILE A 186 -28.34 -8.65 -3.35
C ILE A 186 -27.48 -7.69 -2.53
N LYS A 187 -27.38 -7.91 -1.23
CA LYS A 187 -26.55 -7.09 -0.34
C LYS A 187 -25.06 -7.20 -0.68
N ARG A 188 -24.60 -8.39 -1.08
CA ARG A 188 -23.23 -8.58 -1.58
C ARG A 188 -22.97 -7.75 -2.83
N GLY A 189 -23.91 -7.76 -3.78
CA GLY A 189 -23.85 -6.92 -4.97
C GLY A 189 -23.82 -5.43 -4.64
N GLN A 190 -24.67 -5.00 -3.69
CA GLN A 190 -24.71 -3.61 -3.23
C GLN A 190 -23.35 -3.16 -2.67
N LEU A 191 -22.70 -3.98 -1.83
CA LEU A 191 -21.39 -3.65 -1.25
C LEU A 191 -20.31 -3.44 -2.33
N ILE A 192 -20.32 -4.24 -3.40
CA ILE A 192 -19.40 -4.07 -4.53
C ILE A 192 -19.70 -2.76 -5.25
N GLU A 193 -20.97 -2.48 -5.55
CA GLU A 193 -21.37 -1.28 -6.28
C GLU A 193 -21.24 0.02 -5.44
N GLU A 194 -21.22 -0.07 -4.11
CA GLU A 194 -20.94 1.05 -3.23
C GLU A 194 -19.45 1.39 -3.19
N LEU A 195 -18.55 0.39 -3.22
CA LEU A 195 -17.10 0.63 -3.13
C LEU A 195 -16.53 1.27 -4.38
N LYS A 196 -16.91 0.80 -5.57
CA LYS A 196 -16.34 1.25 -6.86
C LYS A 196 -16.38 2.77 -7.06
N PRO A 197 -17.54 3.46 -6.90
CA PRO A 197 -17.59 4.92 -7.05
C PRO A 197 -16.79 5.67 -5.98
N ILE A 198 -16.67 5.12 -4.78
CA ILE A 198 -15.84 5.71 -3.72
C ILE A 198 -14.37 5.66 -4.13
N VAL A 199 -13.87 4.49 -4.57
CA VAL A 199 -12.50 4.34 -5.05
C VAL A 199 -12.23 5.26 -6.24
N TYR A 200 -13.15 5.33 -7.20
CA TYR A 200 -12.98 6.22 -8.35
C TYR A 200 -12.94 7.70 -7.94
N LYS A 201 -13.80 8.11 -7.03
CA LYS A 201 -13.85 9.49 -6.53
C LYS A 201 -12.57 9.86 -5.76
N GLU A 202 -12.12 9.00 -4.85
CA GLU A 202 -11.02 9.31 -3.93
C GLU A 202 -9.63 9.06 -4.56
N LEU A 203 -9.49 8.05 -5.41
CA LEU A 203 -8.20 7.65 -5.97
C LEU A 203 -8.09 7.86 -7.50
N GLY A 204 -9.21 8.15 -8.18
CA GLY A 204 -9.25 8.36 -9.63
C GLY A 204 -8.99 7.10 -10.46
N ILE A 205 -9.18 5.91 -9.87
CA ILE A 205 -8.96 4.63 -10.55
C ILE A 205 -10.19 3.73 -10.45
N GLU A 206 -10.30 2.79 -11.37
CA GLU A 206 -11.24 1.67 -11.27
C GLU A 206 -10.60 0.51 -10.51
N CYS A 207 -11.43 -0.29 -9.81
CA CYS A 207 -10.96 -1.50 -9.14
C CYS A 207 -11.92 -2.67 -9.37
N PHE A 208 -11.35 -3.86 -9.36
CA PHE A 208 -12.11 -5.11 -9.26
C PHE A 208 -12.34 -5.44 -7.78
N VAL A 209 -13.57 -5.82 -7.42
CA VAL A 209 -13.91 -6.16 -6.03
C VAL A 209 -14.34 -7.62 -5.97
N GLU A 210 -13.67 -8.43 -5.14
CA GLU A 210 -14.02 -9.82 -4.87
C GLU A 210 -14.43 -10.01 -3.42
N LEU A 211 -15.61 -10.59 -3.20
CA LEU A 211 -16.08 -10.96 -1.87
C LEU A 211 -15.80 -12.43 -1.60
N ILE A 212 -14.99 -12.70 -0.58
CA ILE A 212 -14.59 -14.05 -0.16
C ILE A 212 -15.18 -14.42 1.20
N PRO A 213 -15.26 -15.72 1.55
CA PRO A 213 -15.72 -16.14 2.87
C PRO A 213 -14.86 -15.60 4.02
N PRO A 214 -15.42 -15.44 5.23
CA PRO A 214 -14.66 -15.05 6.40
C PRO A 214 -13.51 -16.01 6.72
N ARG A 215 -12.40 -15.49 7.24
CA ARG A 215 -11.20 -16.25 7.66
C ARG A 215 -10.47 -16.95 6.51
N THR A 216 -10.61 -16.47 5.28
CA THR A 216 -9.92 -17.02 4.10
C THR A 216 -8.77 -16.14 3.60
N LEU A 217 -8.68 -14.88 4.05
CA LEU A 217 -7.51 -14.05 3.75
C LEU A 217 -6.24 -14.63 4.39
N PRO A 218 -5.20 -14.86 3.59
CA PRO A 218 -3.96 -15.45 4.09
C PRO A 218 -3.22 -14.49 5.02
N ARG A 219 -2.67 -15.05 6.08
CA ARG A 219 -1.86 -14.32 7.07
C ARG A 219 -0.50 -14.96 7.21
N THR A 220 0.48 -14.16 7.60
CA THR A 220 1.82 -14.63 7.98
C THR A 220 1.77 -15.36 9.33
N SER A 221 2.85 -16.02 9.70
CA SER A 221 3.01 -16.64 11.03
C SER A 221 2.86 -15.63 12.19
N SER A 222 3.15 -14.36 11.94
CA SER A 222 2.95 -13.26 12.91
C SER A 222 1.53 -12.69 12.91
N GLY A 223 0.59 -13.24 12.11
CA GLY A 223 -0.80 -12.81 12.03
C GLY A 223 -1.06 -11.61 11.09
N LYS A 224 -0.04 -11.05 10.46
CA LYS A 224 -0.20 -9.96 9.49
C LYS A 224 -0.78 -10.46 8.18
N LEU A 225 -1.61 -9.65 7.50
CA LEU A 225 -2.08 -9.93 6.14
C LEU A 225 -0.91 -10.14 5.19
N SER A 226 -1.04 -11.12 4.29
CA SER A 226 -0.09 -11.39 3.22
C SER A 226 -0.71 -11.05 1.88
N ARG A 227 -0.46 -9.84 1.37
CA ARG A 227 -0.99 -9.39 0.07
C ARG A 227 -0.52 -10.26 -1.08
N SER A 228 0.75 -10.70 -1.05
CA SER A 228 1.29 -11.61 -2.08
C SER A 228 0.52 -12.92 -2.16
N ARG A 229 0.24 -13.58 -1.02
CA ARG A 229 -0.58 -14.80 -0.99
C ARG A 229 -2.04 -14.53 -1.35
N ALA A 230 -2.61 -13.39 -0.93
CA ALA A 230 -3.97 -13.02 -1.31
C ALA A 230 -4.09 -12.85 -2.83
N ARG A 231 -3.09 -12.23 -3.48
CA ARG A 231 -2.97 -12.12 -4.92
C ARG A 231 -2.87 -13.50 -5.60
N GLU A 232 -2.00 -14.39 -5.11
CA GLU A 232 -1.87 -15.74 -5.64
C GLU A 232 -3.19 -16.52 -5.56
N ASP A 233 -3.89 -16.44 -4.42
CA ASP A 233 -5.16 -17.13 -4.22
C ASP A 233 -6.26 -16.55 -5.11
N PHE A 234 -6.30 -15.23 -5.31
CA PHE A 234 -7.18 -14.56 -6.25
C PHE A 234 -6.95 -15.07 -7.68
N LEU A 235 -5.70 -15.11 -8.14
CA LEU A 235 -5.34 -15.59 -9.48
C LEU A 235 -5.71 -17.07 -9.68
N LYS A 236 -5.59 -17.91 -8.65
CA LYS A 236 -6.00 -19.32 -8.70
C LYS A 236 -7.51 -19.49 -8.83
N ARG A 237 -8.32 -18.60 -8.24
CA ARG A 237 -9.78 -18.63 -8.36
C ARG A 237 -10.27 -18.30 -9.78
N GLY A 238 -9.51 -17.52 -10.54
CA GLY A 238 -9.74 -17.31 -11.97
C GLY A 238 -10.88 -16.35 -12.34
N ASN A 239 -11.67 -15.87 -11.38
CA ASN A 239 -12.91 -15.11 -11.61
C ASN A 239 -12.71 -13.77 -12.34
N TRP A 240 -11.51 -13.21 -12.35
CA TRP A 240 -11.24 -11.91 -12.97
C TRP A 240 -11.08 -11.99 -14.51
N LYS A 241 -10.73 -13.15 -15.06
CA LYS A 241 -10.58 -13.35 -16.53
C LYS A 241 -11.92 -13.27 -17.26
N GLU A 242 -12.98 -13.78 -16.66
CA GLU A 242 -14.34 -13.75 -17.23
C GLU A 242 -14.93 -12.32 -17.24
N SER A 243 -14.58 -11.49 -16.26
CA SER A 243 -15.07 -10.10 -16.18
C SER A 243 -14.41 -9.17 -17.19
N SER A 244 -13.13 -9.38 -17.52
CA SER A 244 -12.42 -8.56 -18.51
C SER A 244 -12.88 -8.87 -19.95
N GLU A 245 -13.27 -10.10 -20.25
CA GLU A 245 -13.86 -10.47 -21.56
C GLU A 245 -15.28 -9.93 -21.74
N SER A 246 -16.07 -9.83 -20.68
CA SER A 246 -17.43 -9.28 -20.74
C SER A 246 -17.46 -7.77 -20.97
N VAL A 247 -16.49 -7.03 -20.44
CA VAL A 247 -16.37 -5.57 -20.65
C VAL A 247 -15.89 -5.25 -22.06
N LEU A 248 -14.95 -6.02 -22.60
CA LEU A 248 -14.50 -5.87 -23.99
C LEU A 248 -15.60 -6.17 -25.01
N ASN A 249 -16.46 -7.15 -24.74
CA ASN A 249 -17.60 -7.47 -25.60
C ASN A 249 -18.73 -6.44 -25.51
N ALA A 250 -18.91 -5.76 -24.37
CA ALA A 250 -19.88 -4.67 -24.22
C ALA A 250 -19.45 -3.39 -24.96
N SER A 251 -18.16 -3.06 -24.95
CA SER A 251 -17.62 -1.89 -25.67
C SER A 251 -17.60 -2.07 -27.20
N SER A 252 -17.45 -3.29 -27.68
CA SER A 252 -17.49 -3.59 -29.13
C SER A 252 -18.91 -3.58 -29.72
N SER A 253 -19.95 -3.81 -28.91
CA SER A 253 -21.36 -3.79 -29.36
C SER A 253 -21.96 -2.40 -29.50
N VAL A 254 -21.35 -1.36 -28.88
CA VAL A 254 -21.81 0.04 -29.01
C VAL A 254 -21.27 0.74 -30.26
N SER A 255 -20.17 0.23 -30.85
CA SER A 255 -19.56 0.81 -32.05
C SER A 255 -20.20 0.38 -33.38
N SER A 256 -21.15 -0.58 -33.38
CA SER A 256 -21.78 -1.10 -34.60
C SER A 256 -23.22 -0.59 -34.83
N ALA A 257 -23.71 0.36 -34.04
CA ALA A 257 -25.08 0.90 -34.16
C ALA A 257 -25.14 2.34 -34.69
N SER A 258 -24.08 2.84 -35.36
CA SER A 258 -24.06 4.15 -36.03
C SER A 258 -23.46 4.04 -37.44
N LEU A 259 -24.25 3.56 -38.38
CA LEU A 259 -24.14 3.75 -39.82
C LEU A 259 -25.54 3.81 -40.44
#